data_d68e22932ad11da71519e931e2a48b08
#
_entry.id   d68e22932ad11da71519e931e2a48b08
#
_cell.length_a   1.000
_cell.length_b   1.000
_cell.length_c   1.000
_cell.angle_alpha   90.00
_cell.angle_beta   90.00
_cell.angle_gamma   90.00
#
_symmetry.space_group_name_H-M   'P 1'
#
loop_
_entity.id
_entity.type
_entity.pdbx_description
1 polymer ?
#
loop_
_entity_poly.entity_id
_entity_poly.type
_entity_poly.pdbx_seq_one_letter_code
_entity_poly.pdbx_strand_id
1 'polypeptide(L)'
;MPLFFSLSGFCFLWSWNRSSDFINQVIKKAQRLIFPYIMIGICWLFPIRMLVKYPYYNGLTVPHIIFKSILLGEDNGHLWFLPTLFFITAATSCIFQILEKSPLTSFKVPIVFGASIYLYHFGIPSANRYINLAEANAIWFALGLTIHYLEANKWFESYKRRKSISIVLILLFLVNLLKQVVPPIASTALTCMALASIYCVIPQKANLLTEKISKNSMGIYLFHSPLVYISFTYWPNIAPMAMAAINLIGFGSVAYMGTVKILSQIDRGGLGPALL
;
A
#
# COMPACT_ATOMS: atom_id res chain seq x y z
N MET A 1 3.91 -3.34 -5.28
CA MET A 1 3.75 -2.71 -3.97
C MET A 1 4.32 -1.28 -3.89
N PRO A 2 5.46 -0.90 -4.51
CA PRO A 2 6.00 0.47 -4.42
C PRO A 2 5.01 1.58 -4.74
N LEU A 3 4.15 1.40 -5.78
CA LEU A 3 3.15 2.38 -6.17
C LEU A 3 2.13 2.68 -5.05
N PHE A 4 1.66 1.66 -4.33
CA PHE A 4 0.68 1.86 -3.24
C PHE A 4 1.27 2.64 -2.07
N PHE A 5 2.53 2.35 -1.68
CA PHE A 5 3.22 3.13 -0.67
C PHE A 5 3.44 4.57 -1.15
N SER A 6 3.83 4.77 -2.41
CA SER A 6 4.03 6.09 -2.98
C SER A 6 2.73 6.91 -3.01
N LEU A 7 1.60 6.33 -3.44
CA LEU A 7 0.29 6.99 -3.39
C LEU A 7 -0.11 7.36 -1.95
N SER A 8 0.15 6.47 -0.99
CA SER A 8 -0.14 6.74 0.42
C SER A 8 0.71 7.89 0.97
N GLY A 9 1.99 7.96 0.58
CA GLY A 9 2.89 9.08 0.90
C GLY A 9 2.44 10.39 0.27
N PHE A 10 2.02 10.36 -0.99
CA PHE A 10 1.47 11.52 -1.69
C PHE A 10 0.25 12.10 -0.97
N CYS A 11 -0.67 11.26 -0.54
CA CYS A 11 -1.87 11.68 0.18
C CYS A 11 -1.61 12.08 1.64
N PHE A 12 -0.44 11.74 2.21
CA PHE A 12 -0.14 11.96 3.61
C PHE A 12 -0.14 13.46 3.97
N LEU A 13 0.45 14.33 3.15
CA LEU A 13 0.49 15.77 3.41
C LEU A 13 -0.90 16.40 3.49
N TRP A 14 -1.83 15.98 2.64
CA TRP A 14 -3.22 16.47 2.76
C TRP A 14 -3.86 16.06 4.08
N SER A 15 -3.59 14.84 4.53
CA SER A 15 -4.10 14.35 5.81
C SER A 15 -3.46 15.11 6.98
N TRP A 16 -2.16 15.37 6.92
CA TRP A 16 -1.41 16.11 7.94
C TRP A 16 -1.87 17.56 8.06
N ASN A 17 -2.01 18.26 6.95
CA ASN A 17 -2.42 19.67 6.92
C ASN A 17 -3.86 19.91 7.45
N ARG A 18 -4.72 18.88 7.44
CA ARG A 18 -6.07 18.96 7.99
C ARG A 18 -6.14 18.82 9.51
N SER A 19 -5.19 18.16 10.13
CA SER A 19 -5.15 17.92 11.57
C SER A 19 -3.70 17.63 11.94
N SER A 20 -3.01 18.62 12.52
CA SER A 20 -1.62 18.50 12.97
C SER A 20 -1.46 17.76 14.31
N ASP A 21 -2.58 17.31 14.93
CA ASP A 21 -2.53 16.56 16.17
C ASP A 21 -2.11 15.10 15.90
N PHE A 22 -0.91 14.75 16.37
CA PHE A 22 -0.30 13.44 16.22
C PHE A 22 -1.19 12.29 16.71
N ILE A 23 -1.75 12.41 17.92
CA ILE A 23 -2.56 11.34 18.54
C ILE A 23 -3.78 11.05 17.68
N ASN A 24 -4.51 12.08 17.29
CA ASN A 24 -5.69 11.94 16.42
C ASN A 24 -5.34 11.36 15.05
N GLN A 25 -4.19 11.73 14.49
CA GLN A 25 -3.69 11.16 13.23
C GLN A 25 -3.40 9.66 13.38
N VAL A 26 -2.69 9.26 14.42
CA VAL A 26 -2.35 7.84 14.67
C VAL A 26 -3.62 7.02 14.92
N ILE A 27 -4.56 7.51 15.73
CA ILE A 27 -5.83 6.81 16.00
C ILE A 27 -6.63 6.62 14.70
N LYS A 28 -6.81 7.68 13.91
CA LYS A 28 -7.51 7.59 12.62
C LYS A 28 -6.83 6.61 11.66
N LYS A 29 -5.49 6.59 11.61
CA LYS A 29 -4.75 5.64 10.79
C LYS A 29 -4.88 4.20 11.32
N ALA A 30 -4.85 4.00 12.64
CA ALA A 30 -5.08 2.68 13.23
C ALA A 30 -6.48 2.14 12.89
N GLN A 31 -7.51 2.95 13.02
CA GLN A 31 -8.88 2.58 12.66
C GLN A 31 -9.01 2.22 11.17
N ARG A 32 -8.31 2.92 10.29
CA ARG A 32 -8.38 2.70 8.83
C ARG A 32 -7.51 1.56 8.32
N LEU A 33 -6.43 1.20 9.02
CA LEU A 33 -5.45 0.21 8.58
C LEU A 33 -5.43 -1.04 9.46
N ILE A 34 -5.35 -0.87 10.79
CA ILE A 34 -5.20 -2.00 11.71
C ILE A 34 -6.55 -2.69 11.96
N PHE A 35 -7.63 -1.94 12.11
CA PHE A 35 -8.94 -2.54 12.33
C PHE A 35 -9.39 -3.42 11.14
N PRO A 36 -9.37 -2.94 9.86
CA PRO A 36 -9.67 -3.80 8.72
C PRO A 36 -8.69 -4.97 8.57
N TYR A 37 -7.41 -4.77 8.89
CA TYR A 37 -6.42 -5.83 8.90
C TYR A 37 -6.83 -7.00 9.80
N ILE A 38 -7.17 -6.72 11.06
CA ILE A 38 -7.58 -7.75 12.03
C ILE A 38 -8.89 -8.40 11.60
N MET A 39 -9.89 -7.59 11.25
CA MET A 39 -11.23 -8.09 10.87
C MET A 39 -11.16 -8.99 9.63
N ILE A 40 -10.50 -8.56 8.58
CA ILE A 40 -10.36 -9.34 7.34
C ILE A 40 -9.43 -10.55 7.55
N GLY A 41 -8.38 -10.41 8.34
CA GLY A 41 -7.50 -11.53 8.68
C GLY A 41 -8.24 -12.67 9.36
N ILE A 42 -9.05 -12.36 10.36
CA ILE A 42 -9.76 -13.35 11.15
C ILE A 42 -11.05 -13.83 10.46
N CYS A 43 -11.87 -12.90 9.92
CA CYS A 43 -13.21 -13.25 9.41
C CYS A 43 -13.20 -13.68 7.94
N TRP A 44 -12.16 -13.38 7.18
CA TRP A 44 -12.12 -13.66 5.73
C TRP A 44 -10.93 -14.52 5.31
N LEU A 45 -9.70 -14.09 5.61
CA LEU A 45 -8.50 -14.82 5.21
C LEU A 45 -8.39 -16.18 5.89
N PHE A 46 -8.55 -16.22 7.22
CA PHE A 46 -8.46 -17.46 8.00
C PHE A 46 -9.48 -18.51 7.58
N PRO A 47 -10.81 -18.22 7.48
CA PRO A 47 -11.79 -19.22 7.07
C PRO A 47 -11.56 -19.75 5.65
N ILE A 48 -11.21 -18.87 4.70
CA ILE A 48 -10.94 -19.30 3.32
C ILE A 48 -9.72 -20.23 3.28
N ARG A 49 -8.65 -19.93 3.99
CA ARG A 49 -7.46 -20.79 4.03
C ARG A 49 -7.73 -22.12 4.72
N MET A 50 -8.59 -22.14 5.74
CA MET A 50 -9.06 -23.39 6.34
C MET A 50 -9.88 -24.23 5.35
N LEU A 51 -10.77 -23.61 4.59
CA LEU A 51 -11.61 -24.26 3.58
C LEU A 51 -10.79 -24.91 2.47
N VAL A 52 -9.73 -24.22 2.00
CA VAL A 52 -8.84 -24.75 0.96
C VAL A 52 -7.73 -25.65 1.53
N LYS A 53 -7.77 -25.99 2.81
CA LYS A 53 -6.74 -26.81 3.50
C LYS A 53 -5.32 -26.28 3.24
N TYR A 54 -5.13 -24.99 3.50
CA TYR A 54 -3.85 -24.32 3.24
C TYR A 54 -2.69 -25.03 3.95
N PRO A 55 -1.65 -25.51 3.24
CA PRO A 55 -0.64 -26.43 3.78
C PRO A 55 0.09 -25.90 5.02
N TYR A 56 0.32 -24.60 5.11
CA TYR A 56 0.99 -23.97 6.27
C TYR A 56 0.21 -24.15 7.58
N TYR A 57 -1.10 -24.38 7.54
CA TYR A 57 -1.96 -24.54 8.71
C TYR A 57 -2.00 -26.01 9.23
N ASN A 58 -1.39 -26.95 8.50
CA ASN A 58 -1.37 -28.34 8.90
C ASN A 58 -0.62 -28.52 10.23
N GLY A 59 -1.26 -29.15 11.22
CA GLY A 59 -0.70 -29.41 12.54
C GLY A 59 -0.68 -28.20 13.49
N LEU A 60 -1.17 -27.03 13.05
CA LEU A 60 -1.25 -25.84 13.90
C LEU A 60 -2.63 -25.75 14.58
N THR A 61 -2.63 -25.27 15.83
CA THR A 61 -3.90 -24.97 16.54
C THR A 61 -4.46 -23.62 16.09
N VAL A 62 -5.80 -23.48 16.16
CA VAL A 62 -6.48 -22.22 15.78
C VAL A 62 -5.93 -20.98 16.50
N PRO A 63 -5.71 -21.00 17.84
CA PRO A 63 -5.10 -19.86 18.53
C PRO A 63 -3.71 -19.52 18.01
N HIS A 64 -2.90 -20.52 17.68
CA HIS A 64 -1.56 -20.31 17.10
C HIS A 64 -1.63 -19.63 15.74
N ILE A 65 -2.54 -20.07 14.87
CA ILE A 65 -2.74 -19.50 13.54
C ILE A 65 -3.17 -18.03 13.64
N ILE A 66 -4.17 -17.73 14.48
CA ILE A 66 -4.66 -16.36 14.67
C ILE A 66 -3.57 -15.46 15.22
N PHE A 67 -2.90 -15.88 16.30
CA PHE A 67 -1.92 -15.05 16.98
C PHE A 67 -0.62 -14.89 16.17
N LYS A 68 0.01 -16.00 15.77
CA LYS A 68 1.31 -15.94 15.07
C LYS A 68 1.16 -15.62 13.59
N SER A 69 0.30 -16.33 12.86
CA SER A 69 0.25 -16.15 11.42
C SER A 69 -0.43 -14.82 11.04
N ILE A 70 -1.56 -14.47 11.70
CA ILE A 70 -2.30 -13.26 11.36
C ILE A 70 -1.76 -12.06 12.16
N LEU A 71 -1.85 -12.05 13.49
CA LEU A 71 -1.52 -10.86 14.28
C LEU A 71 -0.04 -10.52 14.26
N LEU A 72 0.87 -11.49 14.43
CA LEU A 72 2.31 -11.26 14.33
C LEU A 72 2.82 -11.24 12.88
N GLY A 73 2.00 -11.66 11.91
CA GLY A 73 2.29 -11.54 10.49
C GLY A 73 3.25 -12.57 9.92
N GLU A 74 3.47 -13.72 10.58
CA GLU A 74 4.33 -14.77 10.03
C GLU A 74 3.84 -15.25 8.67
N ASP A 75 2.51 -15.40 8.52
CA ASP A 75 1.88 -15.70 7.24
C ASP A 75 0.49 -15.04 7.13
N ASN A 76 0.45 -13.75 6.89
CA ASN A 76 -0.77 -12.97 6.69
C ASN A 76 -1.08 -12.68 5.21
N GLY A 77 -0.41 -13.39 4.29
CA GLY A 77 -0.59 -13.20 2.85
C GLY A 77 -0.36 -11.75 2.42
N HIS A 78 -1.29 -11.22 1.64
CA HIS A 78 -1.22 -9.83 1.13
C HIS A 78 -1.50 -8.75 2.20
N LEU A 79 -2.11 -9.12 3.34
CA LEU A 79 -2.52 -8.16 4.37
C LEU A 79 -1.34 -7.47 5.07
N TRP A 80 -0.10 -7.97 4.92
CA TRP A 80 1.10 -7.38 5.50
C TRP A 80 1.28 -5.89 5.19
N PHE A 81 0.75 -5.44 4.06
CA PHE A 81 0.84 -4.05 3.61
C PHE A 81 0.19 -3.07 4.60
N LEU A 82 -0.96 -3.43 5.22
CA LEU A 82 -1.71 -2.53 6.10
C LEU A 82 -0.95 -2.17 7.38
N PRO A 83 -0.48 -3.14 8.21
CA PRO A 83 0.31 -2.81 9.38
C PRO A 83 1.65 -2.16 9.02
N THR A 84 2.29 -2.57 7.91
CA THR A 84 3.51 -1.93 7.43
C THR A 84 3.27 -0.45 7.11
N LEU A 85 2.21 -0.13 6.38
CA LEU A 85 1.83 1.25 6.08
C LEU A 85 1.48 2.04 7.34
N PHE A 86 0.84 1.40 8.32
CA PHE A 86 0.55 2.02 9.61
C PHE A 86 1.85 2.43 10.32
N PHE A 87 2.85 1.54 10.42
CA PHE A 87 4.13 1.87 11.04
C PHE A 87 4.85 3.01 10.32
N ILE A 88 4.89 3.00 8.99
CA ILE A 88 5.51 4.08 8.21
C ILE A 88 4.80 5.41 8.46
N THR A 89 3.46 5.43 8.42
CA THR A 89 2.71 6.68 8.63
C THR A 89 2.81 7.18 10.07
N ALA A 90 2.82 6.29 11.07
CA ALA A 90 3.00 6.66 12.47
C ALA A 90 4.39 7.26 12.71
N ALA A 91 5.45 6.61 12.20
CA ALA A 91 6.82 7.11 12.30
C ALA A 91 6.97 8.48 11.61
N THR A 92 6.43 8.64 10.41
CA THR A 92 6.44 9.92 9.68
C THR A 92 5.70 11.00 10.45
N SER A 93 4.53 10.68 11.03
CA SER A 93 3.77 11.62 11.85
C SER A 93 4.54 12.05 13.09
N CYS A 94 5.27 11.13 13.74
CA CYS A 94 6.13 11.42 14.89
C CYS A 94 7.26 12.39 14.49
N ILE A 95 7.96 12.11 13.39
CA ILE A 95 9.02 12.99 12.87
C ILE A 95 8.45 14.37 12.56
N PHE A 96 7.31 14.47 11.92
CA PHE A 96 6.67 15.73 11.58
C PHE A 96 6.31 16.53 12.83
N GLN A 97 5.74 15.88 13.87
CA GLN A 97 5.39 16.51 15.15
C GLN A 97 6.61 17.06 15.88
N ILE A 98 7.73 16.32 15.88
CA ILE A 98 8.99 16.77 16.48
C ILE A 98 9.52 17.98 15.72
N LEU A 99 9.54 17.93 14.40
CA LEU A 99 10.10 18.99 13.56
C LEU A 99 9.22 20.24 13.50
N GLU A 100 7.92 20.16 13.79
CA GLU A 100 7.05 21.35 13.86
C GLU A 100 7.45 22.35 14.93
N LYS A 101 8.01 21.85 16.03
CA LYS A 101 8.52 22.66 17.14
C LYS A 101 9.97 23.11 16.96
N SER A 102 10.60 22.75 15.84
CA SER A 102 12.00 22.99 15.54
C SER A 102 12.16 24.01 14.40
N PRO A 103 13.29 24.76 14.34
CA PRO A 103 13.63 25.61 13.19
C PRO A 103 13.76 24.80 11.87
N LEU A 104 13.83 23.47 11.95
CA LEU A 104 13.92 22.56 10.81
C LEU A 104 12.57 22.22 10.17
N THR A 105 11.50 22.95 10.50
CA THR A 105 10.14 22.73 9.96
C THR A 105 10.11 22.65 8.43
N SER A 106 10.86 23.50 7.73
CA SER A 106 10.92 23.49 6.26
C SER A 106 11.61 22.25 5.67
N PHE A 107 12.36 21.51 6.48
CA PHE A 107 13.11 20.33 6.05
C PHE A 107 12.43 19.01 6.40
N LYS A 108 11.17 19.01 6.88
CA LYS A 108 10.45 17.78 7.26
C LYS A 108 10.49 16.71 6.16
N VAL A 109 10.17 17.08 4.93
CA VAL A 109 10.11 16.15 3.80
C VAL A 109 11.51 15.66 3.41
N PRO A 110 12.52 16.51 3.19
CA PRO A 110 13.90 16.08 2.99
C PRO A 110 14.43 15.15 4.09
N ILE A 111 14.14 15.43 5.36
CA ILE A 111 14.59 14.60 6.49
C ILE A 111 13.95 13.21 6.43
N VAL A 112 12.63 13.11 6.19
CA VAL A 112 11.94 11.81 6.06
C VAL A 112 12.49 11.04 4.86
N PHE A 113 12.75 11.71 3.73
CA PHE A 113 13.32 11.08 2.55
C PHE A 113 14.73 10.56 2.81
N GLY A 114 15.61 11.37 3.41
CA GLY A 114 16.97 10.95 3.77
C GLY A 114 16.98 9.80 4.77
N ALA A 115 16.15 9.87 5.81
CA ALA A 115 15.99 8.78 6.78
C ALA A 115 15.50 7.48 6.12
N SER A 116 14.57 7.57 5.17
CA SER A 116 14.07 6.40 4.45
C SER A 116 15.11 5.76 3.54
N ILE A 117 15.98 6.55 2.91
CA ILE A 117 17.13 6.03 2.15
C ILE A 117 18.11 5.32 3.08
N TYR A 118 18.41 5.92 4.22
CA TYR A 118 19.29 5.31 5.22
C TYR A 118 18.75 3.96 5.69
N LEU A 119 17.48 3.90 6.10
CA LEU A 119 16.82 2.67 6.55
C LEU A 119 16.78 1.60 5.46
N TYR A 120 16.54 2.00 4.22
CA TYR A 120 16.53 1.06 3.09
C TYR A 120 17.87 0.36 2.85
N HIS A 121 18.99 1.09 3.04
CA HIS A 121 20.34 0.55 2.79
C HIS A 121 20.96 -0.13 4.01
N PHE A 122 20.76 0.40 5.19
CA PHE A 122 21.43 -0.08 6.40
C PHE A 122 20.50 -0.89 7.31
N GLY A 123 19.19 -0.58 7.29
CA GLY A 123 18.20 -1.21 8.15
C GLY A 123 18.48 -1.04 9.66
N ILE A 124 17.53 -1.41 10.47
CA ILE A 124 17.70 -1.58 11.93
C ILE A 124 17.25 -3.02 12.23
N PRO A 125 18.17 -3.94 12.57
CA PRO A 125 17.79 -5.31 12.82
C PRO A 125 16.67 -5.39 13.87
N SER A 126 15.50 -5.85 13.48
CA SER A 126 14.35 -6.01 14.36
C SER A 126 13.81 -7.43 14.29
N ALA A 127 13.42 -7.98 15.44
CA ALA A 127 12.70 -9.23 15.51
C ALA A 127 11.26 -9.12 14.96
N ASN A 128 10.76 -7.88 14.79
CA ASN A 128 9.40 -7.65 14.30
C ASN A 128 9.40 -7.52 12.78
N ARG A 129 8.72 -8.46 12.11
CA ARG A 129 8.59 -8.50 10.64
C ARG A 129 8.03 -7.21 10.05
N TYR A 130 7.05 -6.58 10.71
CA TYR A 130 6.44 -5.36 10.17
C TYR A 130 7.36 -4.16 10.21
N ILE A 131 8.26 -4.09 11.21
CA ILE A 131 9.28 -3.05 11.29
C ILE A 131 10.25 -3.21 10.12
N ASN A 132 10.77 -4.43 9.90
CA ASN A 132 11.68 -4.70 8.78
C ASN A 132 11.01 -4.41 7.42
N LEU A 133 9.74 -4.75 7.26
CA LEU A 133 8.97 -4.42 6.05
C LEU A 133 8.71 -2.92 5.93
N ALA A 134 8.52 -2.20 7.05
CA ALA A 134 8.35 -0.75 7.03
C ALA A 134 9.63 -0.05 6.59
N GLU A 135 10.78 -0.47 7.11
CA GLU A 135 12.10 0.05 6.70
C GLU A 135 12.35 -0.15 5.21
N ALA A 136 12.12 -1.36 4.71
CA ALA A 136 12.31 -1.69 3.29
C ALA A 136 11.36 -0.94 2.35
N ASN A 137 10.19 -0.48 2.84
CA ASN A 137 9.19 0.19 2.02
C ASN A 137 9.03 1.69 2.30
N ALA A 138 9.69 2.22 3.34
CA ALA A 138 9.63 3.64 3.70
C ALA A 138 10.10 4.55 2.57
N ILE A 139 11.08 4.12 1.77
CA ILE A 139 11.61 4.87 0.63
C ILE A 139 10.52 5.17 -0.42
N TRP A 140 9.63 4.22 -0.69
CA TRP A 140 8.54 4.41 -1.66
C TRP A 140 7.49 5.38 -1.15
N PHE A 141 7.17 5.30 0.15
CA PHE A 141 6.28 6.27 0.81
C PHE A 141 6.88 7.68 0.80
N ALA A 142 8.14 7.81 1.19
CA ALA A 142 8.84 9.08 1.21
C ALA A 142 8.99 9.70 -0.19
N LEU A 143 9.14 8.87 -1.23
CA LEU A 143 9.11 9.32 -2.63
C LEU A 143 7.77 9.99 -2.96
N GLY A 144 6.63 9.36 -2.63
CA GLY A 144 5.32 9.96 -2.86
C GLY A 144 5.12 11.27 -2.10
N LEU A 145 5.55 11.30 -0.84
CA LEU A 145 5.56 12.51 -0.01
C LEU A 145 6.38 13.64 -0.67
N THR A 146 7.56 13.31 -1.20
CA THR A 146 8.45 14.26 -1.87
C THR A 146 7.84 14.77 -3.18
N ILE A 147 7.21 13.89 -3.96
CA ILE A 147 6.52 14.29 -5.20
C ILE A 147 5.43 15.30 -4.89
N HIS A 148 4.59 15.06 -3.88
CA HIS A 148 3.56 16.00 -3.46
C HIS A 148 4.16 17.35 -3.03
N TYR A 149 5.24 17.32 -2.24
CA TYR A 149 5.93 18.52 -1.79
C TYR A 149 6.49 19.36 -2.97
N LEU A 150 7.12 18.69 -3.94
CA LEU A 150 7.64 19.34 -5.15
C LEU A 150 6.52 19.88 -6.05
N GLU A 151 5.39 19.17 -6.14
CA GLU A 151 4.22 19.62 -6.89
C GLU A 151 3.62 20.89 -6.26
N ALA A 152 3.43 20.89 -4.94
CA ALA A 152 2.92 22.04 -4.21
C ALA A 152 3.83 23.29 -4.35
N ASN A 153 5.13 23.11 -4.49
CA ASN A 153 6.11 24.18 -4.71
C ASN A 153 6.35 24.49 -6.21
N LYS A 154 5.53 23.96 -7.13
CA LYS A 154 5.62 24.15 -8.60
C LYS A 154 6.93 23.69 -9.25
N TRP A 155 7.84 23.04 -8.54
CA TRP A 155 9.10 22.55 -9.09
C TRP A 155 8.90 21.43 -10.11
N PHE A 156 7.76 20.73 -10.03
CA PHE A 156 7.43 19.60 -10.87
C PHE A 156 6.74 19.97 -12.20
N GLU A 157 6.29 21.23 -12.36
CA GLU A 157 5.56 21.66 -13.57
C GLU A 157 6.40 21.56 -14.86
N SER A 158 7.68 21.90 -14.77
CA SER A 158 8.60 21.77 -15.92
C SER A 158 8.76 20.32 -16.37
N TYR A 159 8.78 19.38 -15.43
CA TYR A 159 8.89 17.95 -15.71
C TYR A 159 7.58 17.38 -16.27
N LYS A 160 6.42 17.82 -15.77
CA LYS A 160 5.10 17.42 -16.30
C LYS A 160 4.94 17.72 -17.79
N ARG A 161 5.56 18.78 -18.30
CA ARG A 161 5.53 19.12 -19.73
C ARG A 161 6.29 18.13 -20.61
N ARG A 162 7.23 17.37 -20.05
CA ARG A 162 8.08 16.44 -20.80
C ARG A 162 7.55 15.00 -20.76
N LYS A 163 6.28 14.79 -21.17
CA LYS A 163 5.62 13.48 -21.17
C LYS A 163 6.42 12.39 -21.90
N SER A 164 7.13 12.75 -22.99
CA SER A 164 7.96 11.80 -23.73
C SER A 164 9.06 11.18 -22.87
N ILE A 165 9.75 11.99 -22.04
CA ILE A 165 10.78 11.49 -21.11
C ILE A 165 10.15 10.55 -20.09
N SER A 166 8.98 10.88 -19.57
CA SER A 166 8.25 10.04 -18.60
C SER A 166 7.90 8.68 -19.19
N ILE A 167 7.43 8.65 -20.43
CA ILE A 167 7.12 7.38 -21.13
C ILE A 167 8.39 6.55 -21.31
N VAL A 168 9.50 7.16 -21.72
CA VAL A 168 10.78 6.45 -21.89
C VAL A 168 11.28 5.84 -20.57
N LEU A 169 11.18 6.58 -19.47
CA LEU A 169 11.58 6.07 -18.15
C LEU A 169 10.71 4.89 -17.68
N ILE A 170 9.39 4.95 -17.94
CA ILE A 170 8.48 3.84 -17.64
C ILE A 170 8.85 2.61 -18.50
N LEU A 171 9.13 2.78 -19.78
CA LEU A 171 9.53 1.69 -20.67
C LEU A 171 10.87 1.08 -20.25
N LEU A 172 11.86 1.89 -19.90
CA LEU A 172 13.15 1.40 -19.36
C LEU A 172 12.96 0.61 -18.06
N PHE A 173 12.10 1.07 -17.19
CA PHE A 173 11.75 0.33 -15.97
C PHE A 173 11.10 -1.02 -16.29
N LEU A 174 10.17 -1.08 -17.23
CA LEU A 174 9.52 -2.33 -17.64
C LEU A 174 10.54 -3.31 -18.25
N VAL A 175 11.44 -2.81 -19.09
CA VAL A 175 12.53 -3.64 -19.67
C VAL A 175 13.45 -4.17 -18.55
N ASN A 176 13.82 -3.33 -17.59
CA ASN A 176 14.65 -3.77 -16.46
C ASN A 176 13.93 -4.81 -15.59
N LEU A 177 12.62 -4.65 -15.36
CA LEU A 177 11.81 -5.60 -14.62
C LEU A 177 11.79 -6.99 -15.27
N LEU A 178 11.75 -7.03 -16.62
CA LEU A 178 11.72 -8.27 -17.39
C LEU A 178 13.09 -8.93 -17.53
N LYS A 179 14.16 -8.16 -17.67
CA LYS A 179 15.49 -8.67 -18.01
C LYS A 179 16.52 -8.57 -16.89
N GLN A 180 16.22 -7.84 -15.80
CA GLN A 180 17.13 -7.60 -14.67
C GLN A 180 18.55 -7.14 -15.08
N VAL A 181 18.63 -6.26 -16.08
CA VAL A 181 19.90 -5.84 -16.70
C VAL A 181 20.71 -4.90 -15.82
N VAL A 182 20.04 -4.17 -14.91
CA VAL A 182 20.62 -3.06 -14.15
C VAL A 182 20.96 -3.49 -12.72
N PRO A 183 22.13 -3.05 -12.17
CA PRO A 183 22.50 -3.33 -10.79
C PRO A 183 21.43 -2.87 -9.77
N PRO A 184 21.35 -3.49 -8.56
CA PRO A 184 20.27 -3.22 -7.59
C PRO A 184 20.09 -1.74 -7.23
N ILE A 185 21.16 -0.99 -7.01
CA ILE A 185 21.11 0.44 -6.66
C ILE A 185 20.51 1.26 -7.82
N ALA A 186 21.00 1.03 -9.04
CA ALA A 186 20.49 1.71 -10.22
C ALA A 186 19.06 1.27 -10.57
N SER A 187 18.68 0.02 -10.29
CA SER A 187 17.30 -0.47 -10.39
C SER A 187 16.36 0.26 -9.44
N THR A 188 16.78 0.51 -8.20
CA THR A 188 16.02 1.32 -7.23
C THR A 188 15.83 2.75 -7.72
N ALA A 189 16.89 3.40 -8.21
CA ALA A 189 16.81 4.74 -8.77
C ALA A 189 15.88 4.79 -10.00
N LEU A 190 15.97 3.82 -10.89
CA LEU A 190 15.09 3.69 -12.05
C LEU A 190 13.62 3.49 -11.64
N THR A 191 13.36 2.71 -10.59
CA THR A 191 12.02 2.54 -10.03
C THR A 191 11.48 3.86 -9.47
N CYS A 192 12.30 4.63 -8.74
CA CYS A 192 11.92 5.96 -8.25
C CYS A 192 11.57 6.91 -9.40
N MET A 193 12.39 6.94 -10.44
CA MET A 193 12.15 7.79 -11.62
C MET A 193 10.89 7.35 -12.39
N ALA A 194 10.65 6.05 -12.53
CA ALA A 194 9.45 5.52 -13.17
C ALA A 194 8.18 5.86 -12.38
N LEU A 195 8.21 5.71 -11.05
CA LEU A 195 7.09 6.10 -10.20
C LEU A 195 6.79 7.61 -10.31
N ALA A 196 7.81 8.47 -10.24
CA ALA A 196 7.64 9.90 -10.46
C ALA A 196 7.05 10.20 -11.85
N SER A 197 7.47 9.46 -12.88
CA SER A 197 6.97 9.59 -14.24
C SER A 197 5.51 9.19 -14.38
N ILE A 198 5.03 8.20 -13.63
CA ILE A 198 3.61 7.82 -13.59
C ILE A 198 2.74 9.00 -13.16
N TYR A 199 3.15 9.76 -12.14
CA TYR A 199 2.42 10.96 -11.71
C TYR A 199 2.34 12.05 -12.79
N CYS A 200 3.28 12.08 -13.74
CA CYS A 200 3.27 13.02 -14.85
C CYS A 200 2.33 12.60 -16.00
N VAL A 201 2.14 11.29 -16.18
CA VAL A 201 1.37 10.72 -17.30
C VAL A 201 -0.09 10.52 -16.94
N ILE A 202 -0.40 10.27 -15.66
CA ILE A 202 -1.78 10.03 -15.21
C ILE A 202 -2.66 11.25 -15.53
N PRO A 203 -3.83 11.05 -16.16
CA PRO A 203 -4.80 12.10 -16.43
C PRO A 203 -5.27 12.76 -15.14
N GLN A 204 -5.33 14.08 -15.10
CA GLN A 204 -5.80 14.83 -13.93
C GLN A 204 -7.32 14.72 -13.71
N LYS A 205 -8.07 14.37 -14.75
CA LYS A 205 -9.53 14.18 -14.67
C LYS A 205 -9.84 12.69 -14.63
N ALA A 206 -10.45 12.25 -13.56
CA ALA A 206 -11.00 10.90 -13.44
C ALA A 206 -12.29 10.80 -14.27
N ASN A 207 -12.51 9.66 -14.95
CA ASN A 207 -13.80 9.32 -15.49
C ASN A 207 -14.65 8.60 -14.42
N LEU A 208 -15.95 8.47 -14.65
CA LEU A 208 -16.89 7.83 -13.70
C LEU A 208 -16.47 6.42 -13.26
N LEU A 209 -15.85 5.66 -14.17
CA LEU A 209 -15.38 4.31 -13.87
C LEU A 209 -14.18 4.32 -12.91
N THR A 210 -13.17 5.16 -13.20
CA THR A 210 -11.99 5.29 -12.35
C THR A 210 -12.35 5.85 -10.97
N GLU A 211 -13.31 6.77 -10.89
CA GLU A 211 -13.79 7.29 -9.61
C GLU A 211 -14.45 6.19 -8.76
N LYS A 212 -15.34 5.38 -9.36
CA LYS A 212 -15.99 4.25 -8.69
C LYS A 212 -14.98 3.20 -8.21
N ILE A 213 -14.01 2.84 -9.06
CA ILE A 213 -12.95 1.88 -8.69
C ILE A 213 -12.08 2.46 -7.57
N SER A 214 -11.71 3.73 -7.64
CA SER A 214 -10.90 4.39 -6.63
C SER A 214 -11.57 4.41 -5.26
N LYS A 215 -12.85 4.77 -5.18
CA LYS A 215 -13.63 4.74 -3.94
C LYS A 215 -13.69 3.34 -3.29
N ASN A 216 -13.67 2.28 -4.10
CA ASN A 216 -13.77 0.92 -3.62
C ASN A 216 -12.42 0.18 -3.59
N SER A 217 -11.31 0.84 -3.93
CA SER A 217 -10.00 0.21 -4.12
C SER A 217 -9.49 -0.54 -2.90
N MET A 218 -9.70 0.02 -1.71
CA MET A 218 -9.30 -0.62 -0.46
C MET A 218 -10.08 -1.91 -0.19
N GLY A 219 -11.38 -1.90 -0.40
CA GLY A 219 -12.19 -3.09 -0.25
C GLY A 219 -11.85 -4.16 -1.30
N ILE A 220 -11.66 -3.76 -2.55
CA ILE A 220 -11.20 -4.68 -3.60
C ILE A 220 -9.88 -5.32 -3.18
N TYR A 221 -8.93 -4.53 -2.70
CA TYR A 221 -7.64 -5.01 -2.20
C TYR A 221 -7.81 -6.03 -1.05
N LEU A 222 -8.69 -5.76 -0.09
CA LEU A 222 -8.91 -6.61 1.06
C LEU A 222 -9.57 -7.96 0.71
N PHE A 223 -10.55 -7.94 -0.19
CA PHE A 223 -11.39 -9.11 -0.47
C PHE A 223 -10.89 -9.99 -1.62
N HIS A 224 -10.20 -9.44 -2.63
CA HIS A 224 -9.81 -10.23 -3.81
C HIS A 224 -8.77 -11.30 -3.51
N SER A 225 -7.76 -10.98 -2.72
CA SER A 225 -6.60 -11.85 -2.58
C SER A 225 -6.87 -13.16 -1.84
N PRO A 226 -7.69 -13.23 -0.77
CA PRO A 226 -8.08 -14.52 -0.20
C PRO A 226 -8.81 -15.42 -1.20
N LEU A 227 -9.58 -14.85 -2.13
CA LEU A 227 -10.27 -15.62 -3.18
C LEU A 227 -9.31 -16.26 -4.18
N VAL A 228 -8.13 -15.68 -4.38
CA VAL A 228 -7.07 -16.22 -5.23
C VAL A 228 -6.60 -17.60 -4.73
N TYR A 229 -6.60 -17.86 -3.42
CA TYR A 229 -6.28 -19.19 -2.87
C TYR A 229 -7.25 -20.26 -3.35
N ILE A 230 -8.53 -19.91 -3.55
CA ILE A 230 -9.54 -20.82 -4.08
C ILE A 230 -9.17 -21.26 -5.50
N SER A 231 -8.83 -20.31 -6.37
CA SER A 231 -8.50 -20.63 -7.76
C SER A 231 -7.25 -21.51 -7.87
N PHE A 232 -6.20 -21.23 -7.11
CA PHE A 232 -4.97 -22.03 -7.12
C PHE A 232 -5.17 -23.43 -6.56
N THR A 233 -6.10 -23.60 -5.60
CA THR A 233 -6.36 -24.91 -5.00
C THR A 233 -7.22 -25.78 -5.90
N TYR A 234 -8.28 -25.23 -6.48
CA TYR A 234 -9.24 -26.03 -7.25
C TYR A 234 -8.89 -26.16 -8.75
N TRP A 235 -8.07 -25.25 -9.27
CA TRP A 235 -7.68 -25.24 -10.70
C TRP A 235 -6.16 -25.08 -10.92
N PRO A 236 -5.32 -25.92 -10.29
CA PRO A 236 -3.85 -25.74 -10.33
C PRO A 236 -3.25 -25.87 -11.74
N ASN A 237 -3.94 -26.59 -12.65
CA ASN A 237 -3.43 -26.93 -13.98
C ASN A 237 -3.99 -26.05 -15.11
N ILE A 238 -4.73 -25.00 -14.78
CA ILE A 238 -5.24 -24.06 -15.80
C ILE A 238 -4.08 -23.20 -16.35
N ALA A 239 -4.16 -22.91 -17.65
CA ALA A 239 -3.19 -22.02 -18.32
C ALA A 239 -3.05 -20.67 -17.56
N PRO A 240 -1.81 -20.15 -17.38
CA PRO A 240 -1.57 -18.95 -16.59
C PRO A 240 -2.41 -17.73 -17.00
N MET A 241 -2.67 -17.54 -18.29
CA MET A 241 -3.52 -16.46 -18.79
C MET A 241 -4.99 -16.63 -18.38
N ALA A 242 -5.52 -17.83 -18.43
CA ALA A 242 -6.89 -18.14 -17.99
C ALA A 242 -7.01 -17.98 -16.47
N MET A 243 -6.00 -18.42 -15.70
CA MET A 243 -5.93 -18.18 -14.27
C MET A 243 -5.91 -16.68 -13.93
N ALA A 244 -5.11 -15.89 -14.64
CA ALA A 244 -5.08 -14.44 -14.48
C ALA A 244 -6.46 -13.81 -14.79
N ALA A 245 -7.13 -14.25 -15.85
CA ALA A 245 -8.46 -13.75 -16.20
C ALA A 245 -9.51 -14.10 -15.13
N ILE A 246 -9.52 -15.33 -14.61
CA ILE A 246 -10.41 -15.74 -13.52
C ILE A 246 -10.19 -14.89 -12.28
N ASN A 247 -8.94 -14.68 -11.89
CA ASN A 247 -8.62 -13.90 -10.70
C ASN A 247 -8.93 -12.42 -10.87
N LEU A 248 -8.61 -11.82 -12.02
CA LEU A 248 -8.80 -10.40 -12.26
C LEU A 248 -10.28 -10.05 -12.51
N ILE A 249 -10.94 -10.78 -13.42
CA ILE A 249 -12.31 -10.48 -13.83
C ILE A 249 -13.30 -11.13 -12.87
N GLY A 250 -13.15 -12.44 -12.59
CA GLY A 250 -14.05 -13.19 -11.72
C GLY A 250 -13.98 -12.70 -10.28
N PHE A 251 -12.88 -12.96 -9.60
CA PHE A 251 -12.74 -12.63 -8.18
C PHE A 251 -12.58 -11.14 -7.92
N GLY A 252 -11.99 -10.38 -8.86
CA GLY A 252 -11.98 -8.91 -8.79
C GLY A 252 -13.39 -8.33 -8.82
N SER A 253 -14.28 -8.84 -9.67
CA SER A 253 -15.69 -8.41 -9.73
C SER A 253 -16.47 -8.80 -8.46
N VAL A 254 -16.25 -10.01 -7.94
CA VAL A 254 -16.86 -10.45 -6.66
C VAL A 254 -16.41 -9.57 -5.51
N ALA A 255 -15.11 -9.27 -5.43
CA ALA A 255 -14.56 -8.37 -4.41
C ALA A 255 -15.13 -6.95 -4.52
N TYR A 256 -15.28 -6.42 -5.74
CA TYR A 256 -15.92 -5.13 -6.00
C TYR A 256 -17.37 -5.10 -5.54
N MET A 257 -18.18 -6.09 -5.95
CA MET A 257 -19.59 -6.17 -5.55
C MET A 257 -19.75 -6.33 -4.03
N GLY A 258 -18.93 -7.19 -3.40
CA GLY A 258 -18.89 -7.34 -1.95
C GLY A 258 -18.59 -6.03 -1.23
N THR A 259 -17.59 -5.29 -1.70
CA THR A 259 -17.21 -3.98 -1.16
C THR A 259 -18.37 -2.98 -1.25
N VAL A 260 -18.97 -2.83 -2.44
CA VAL A 260 -20.08 -1.90 -2.67
C VAL A 260 -21.26 -2.24 -1.75
N LYS A 261 -21.59 -3.53 -1.58
CA LYS A 261 -22.69 -3.98 -0.71
C LYS A 261 -22.41 -3.66 0.76
N ILE A 262 -21.20 -3.94 1.25
CA ILE A 262 -20.79 -3.65 2.62
C ILE A 262 -20.83 -2.16 2.90
N LEU A 263 -20.25 -1.33 2.02
CA LEU A 263 -20.27 0.12 2.17
C LEU A 263 -21.68 0.68 2.18
N SER A 264 -22.56 0.19 1.30
CA SER A 264 -23.95 0.63 1.28
C SER A 264 -24.73 0.25 2.55
N GLN A 265 -24.36 -0.82 3.24
CA GLN A 265 -24.96 -1.19 4.53
C GLN A 265 -24.44 -0.32 5.69
N ILE A 266 -23.13 0.00 5.68
CA ILE A 266 -22.53 0.90 6.67
C ILE A 266 -23.16 2.29 6.59
N ASP A 267 -23.33 2.82 5.38
CA ASP A 267 -23.98 4.13 5.16
C ASP A 267 -25.44 4.14 5.65
N ARG A 268 -26.19 3.05 5.42
CA ARG A 268 -27.57 2.91 5.91
C ARG A 268 -27.67 2.74 7.43
N GLY A 269 -26.65 2.14 8.06
CA GLY A 269 -26.60 1.90 9.50
C GLY A 269 -26.18 3.11 10.34
N GLY A 270 -25.94 4.27 9.74
CA GLY A 270 -25.54 5.49 10.47
C GLY A 270 -24.12 5.44 11.06
N LEU A 271 -23.36 4.40 10.77
CA LEU A 271 -21.95 4.29 11.09
C LEU A 271 -21.16 5.10 10.05
N GLY A 272 -21.31 6.41 10.13
CA GLY A 272 -20.81 7.38 9.17
C GLY A 272 -19.33 7.25 8.79
N PRO A 273 -18.80 8.20 8.00
CA PRO A 273 -17.52 8.14 7.25
C PRO A 273 -16.24 7.94 8.10
N ALA A 274 -16.36 7.55 9.34
CA ALA A 274 -15.24 7.30 10.26
C ALA A 274 -14.44 6.03 9.92
N LEU A 275 -15.00 5.11 9.11
CA LEU A 275 -14.36 3.84 8.74
C LEU A 275 -13.79 3.82 7.30
N LEU A 276 -13.98 4.88 6.55
CA LEU A 276 -13.44 5.09 5.20
C LEU A 276 -12.48 6.29 5.19
#